data_3954da8f812032b80a4b3e1657062dd9
#
_entry.id   3954da8f812032b80a4b3e1657062dd9
#
_cell.length_a   1.000
_cell.length_b   1.000
_cell.length_c   1.000
_cell.angle_alpha   90.00
_cell.angle_beta   90.00
_cell.angle_gamma   90.00
#
_symmetry.space_group_name_H-M   'P 1'
#
loop_
_entity.id
_entity.type
_entity.pdbx_description
1 polymer ?
#
loop_
_entity_poly.entity_id
_entity_poly.type
_entity_poly.pdbx_seq_one_letter_code
_entity_poly.pdbx_strand_id
1 'polypeptide(L)'
;MIRFESVSKRYAPQFDALRELSFELPTGEMAFLTGHSGAGKSTLLKLIMLIERASSGRVIVNGRDHGQLKGRQIALARRDIGMVYQDHNLLDDRSVFDNVALPLVIAGMPPRDIPNRVYAALDLVGLKHRAKAFPQELSGGEQQRVGIARAVVAKPSVILADEPTGNLDPQLAVEVMNIFEDLSRVGVSILVATHDLSLIARFKHRLLTLQAGQLVADSGAVA
;
A
#
# COMPACT_ATOMS: atom_id res chain seq x y z
N MET A 1 -4.62 9.91 -6.70
CA MET A 1 -3.45 10.72 -7.11
C MET A 1 -2.50 10.89 -5.92
N ILE A 2 -1.21 10.63 -6.15
CA ILE A 2 -0.13 10.88 -5.18
C ILE A 2 0.87 11.83 -5.86
N ARG A 3 1.26 12.93 -5.21
CA ARG A 3 2.24 13.86 -5.75
C ARG A 3 3.26 14.28 -4.69
N PHE A 4 4.52 14.18 -5.05
CA PHE A 4 5.67 14.64 -4.28
C PHE A 4 6.26 15.86 -4.98
N GLU A 5 6.53 16.92 -4.24
CA GLU A 5 7.11 18.18 -4.74
C GLU A 5 8.33 18.52 -3.90
N SER A 6 9.52 18.24 -4.45
CA SER A 6 10.85 18.47 -3.83
C SER A 6 10.92 17.97 -2.38
N VAL A 7 10.42 16.73 -2.16
CA VAL A 7 10.29 16.16 -0.83
C VAL A 7 11.63 15.64 -0.34
N SER A 8 12.05 16.11 0.84
CA SER A 8 13.18 15.54 1.56
C SER A 8 12.74 15.01 2.93
N LYS A 9 13.38 13.93 3.37
CA LYS A 9 13.20 13.36 4.72
C LYS A 9 14.54 13.07 5.35
N ARG A 10 14.78 13.70 6.49
CA ARG A 10 15.96 13.48 7.32
C ARG A 10 15.55 12.86 8.64
N TYR A 11 16.25 11.83 9.05
CA TYR A 11 16.20 11.24 10.38
C TYR A 11 17.38 11.69 11.21
N ALA A 12 17.22 11.79 12.54
CA ALA A 12 18.33 12.08 13.46
C ALA A 12 19.31 10.88 13.51
N PRO A 13 20.63 11.11 13.75
CA PRO A 13 21.31 12.39 13.90
C PRO A 13 21.68 13.09 12.58
N GLN A 14 21.64 12.47 11.37
CA GLN A 14 21.94 13.13 10.07
C GLN A 14 21.77 12.16 8.88
N PHE A 15 20.80 11.28 8.91
CA PHE A 15 20.52 10.36 7.81
C PHE A 15 19.45 10.92 6.87
N ASP A 16 19.86 11.32 5.66
CA ASP A 16 18.94 11.76 4.60
C ASP A 16 18.34 10.52 3.89
N ALA A 17 17.13 10.16 4.28
CA ALA A 17 16.42 9.03 3.71
C ALA A 17 15.78 9.33 2.35
N LEU A 18 15.39 10.59 2.11
CA LEU A 18 14.91 11.09 0.82
C LEU A 18 15.50 12.49 0.57
N ARG A 19 15.80 12.79 -0.70
CA ARG A 19 16.45 14.03 -1.14
C ARG A 19 15.73 14.59 -2.37
N GLU A 20 15.02 15.71 -2.21
CA GLU A 20 14.36 16.50 -3.26
C GLU A 20 13.55 15.67 -4.25
N LEU A 21 12.86 14.65 -3.74
CA LEU A 21 12.10 13.70 -4.53
C LEU A 21 10.86 14.39 -5.12
N SER A 22 10.68 14.28 -6.43
CA SER A 22 9.52 14.80 -7.14
C SER A 22 8.99 13.77 -8.12
N PHE A 23 7.70 13.45 -8.04
CA PHE A 23 6.96 12.64 -8.99
C PHE A 23 5.46 12.80 -8.76
N GLU A 24 4.68 12.41 -9.75
CA GLU A 24 3.22 12.32 -9.64
C GLU A 24 2.74 10.95 -10.11
N LEU A 25 1.91 10.29 -9.31
CA LEU A 25 1.16 9.08 -9.68
C LEU A 25 -0.30 9.47 -9.85
N PRO A 26 -0.83 9.51 -11.08
CA PRO A 26 -2.22 9.82 -11.38
C PRO A 26 -3.22 8.87 -10.69
N THR A 27 -4.49 9.29 -10.66
CA THR A 27 -5.58 8.45 -10.17
C THR A 27 -5.78 7.25 -11.10
N GLY A 28 -5.89 6.05 -10.51
CA GLY A 28 -6.09 4.81 -11.26
C GLY A 28 -4.82 4.27 -11.91
N GLU A 29 -3.67 4.90 -11.73
CA GLU A 29 -2.41 4.37 -12.21
C GLU A 29 -1.80 3.37 -11.21
N MET A 30 -1.22 2.30 -11.75
CA MET A 30 -0.39 1.37 -11.01
C MET A 30 1.09 1.58 -11.37
N ALA A 31 1.95 1.69 -10.35
CA ALA A 31 3.39 1.82 -10.52
C ALA A 31 4.16 0.91 -9.57
N PHE A 32 5.34 0.48 -10.03
CA PHE A 32 6.35 -0.16 -9.19
C PHE A 32 7.32 0.87 -8.63
N LEU A 33 7.73 0.66 -7.39
CA LEU A 33 8.78 1.41 -6.71
C LEU A 33 9.93 0.45 -6.41
N THR A 34 11.04 0.59 -7.09
CA THR A 34 12.21 -0.27 -6.93
C THR A 34 13.43 0.48 -6.41
N GLY A 35 14.43 -0.25 -5.97
CA GLY A 35 15.70 0.26 -5.46
C GLY A 35 16.29 -0.67 -4.41
N HIS A 36 17.60 -0.57 -4.18
CA HIS A 36 18.31 -1.39 -3.19
C HIS A 36 17.72 -1.21 -1.78
N SER A 37 18.08 -2.13 -0.87
CA SER A 37 17.80 -1.95 0.57
C SER A 37 18.37 -0.60 1.03
N GLY A 38 17.59 0.14 1.82
CA GLY A 38 17.98 1.49 2.26
C GLY A 38 17.82 2.62 1.21
N ALA A 39 17.32 2.35 -0.01
CA ALA A 39 17.13 3.38 -1.03
C ALA A 39 16.06 4.44 -0.69
N GLY A 40 15.23 4.22 0.35
CA GLY A 40 14.20 5.16 0.79
C GLY A 40 12.76 4.70 0.52
N LYS A 41 12.54 3.51 -0.06
CA LYS A 41 11.20 2.99 -0.42
C LYS A 41 10.22 3.01 0.76
N SER A 42 10.55 2.37 1.87
CA SER A 42 9.67 2.32 3.05
C SER A 42 9.48 3.70 3.69
N THR A 43 10.47 4.60 3.59
CA THR A 43 10.30 6.00 4.03
C THR A 43 9.29 6.72 3.16
N LEU A 44 9.33 6.56 1.85
CA LEU A 44 8.36 7.13 0.91
C LEU A 44 6.95 6.64 1.24
N LEU A 45 6.76 5.32 1.43
CA LEU A 45 5.46 4.75 1.83
C LEU A 45 4.98 5.32 3.18
N LYS A 46 5.87 5.47 4.18
CA LYS A 46 5.53 6.06 5.49
C LYS A 46 5.07 7.52 5.38
N LEU A 47 5.64 8.31 4.45
CA LEU A 47 5.19 9.68 4.20
C LEU A 47 3.78 9.72 3.61
N ILE A 48 3.47 8.84 2.65
CA ILE A 48 2.13 8.73 2.07
C ILE A 48 1.12 8.29 3.15
N MET A 49 1.49 7.35 4.01
CA MET A 49 0.66 6.86 5.12
C MET A 49 0.53 7.86 6.27
N LEU A 50 1.20 9.01 6.23
CA LEU A 50 1.28 9.95 7.37
C LEU A 50 1.83 9.33 8.67
N ILE A 51 2.58 8.23 8.58
CA ILE A 51 3.34 7.66 9.70
C ILE A 51 4.49 8.59 10.02
N GLU A 52 5.12 9.12 8.98
CA GLU A 52 6.18 10.12 9.04
C GLU A 52 5.76 11.41 8.33
N ARG A 53 6.47 12.50 8.60
CA ARG A 53 6.32 13.77 7.89
C ARG A 53 7.58 14.10 7.12
N ALA A 54 7.42 14.75 5.98
CA ALA A 54 8.54 15.32 5.23
C ALA A 54 9.28 16.37 6.09
N SER A 55 10.61 16.43 5.94
CA SER A 55 11.43 17.49 6.53
C SER A 55 11.35 18.78 5.72
N SER A 56 11.18 18.66 4.39
CA SER A 56 10.92 19.77 3.47
C SER A 56 10.16 19.27 2.24
N GLY A 57 9.61 20.18 1.45
CA GLY A 57 8.77 19.86 0.30
C GLY A 57 7.33 19.52 0.69
N ARG A 58 6.53 19.04 -0.27
CA ARG A 58 5.10 18.74 -0.06
C ARG A 58 4.75 17.33 -0.54
N VAL A 59 4.01 16.60 0.27
CA VAL A 59 3.37 15.32 -0.08
C VAL A 59 1.89 15.56 -0.19
N ILE A 60 1.33 15.39 -1.38
CA ILE A 60 -0.08 15.61 -1.67
C ILE A 60 -0.71 14.28 -2.06
N VAL A 61 -1.75 13.87 -1.34
CA VAL A 61 -2.50 12.64 -1.62
C VAL A 61 -3.98 12.99 -1.71
N ASN A 62 -4.62 12.60 -2.80
CA ASN A 62 -6.03 12.93 -3.07
C ASN A 62 -6.35 14.42 -2.90
N GLY A 63 -5.46 15.29 -3.39
CA GLY A 63 -5.59 16.74 -3.30
C GLY A 63 -5.35 17.34 -1.90
N ARG A 64 -4.98 16.53 -0.90
CA ARG A 64 -4.72 16.99 0.47
C ARG A 64 -3.21 17.05 0.72
N ASP A 65 -2.71 18.22 1.10
CA ASP A 65 -1.31 18.39 1.54
C ASP A 65 -1.13 17.77 2.93
N HIS A 66 -0.39 16.66 2.99
CA HIS A 66 -0.15 15.90 4.21
C HIS A 66 0.64 16.68 5.27
N GLY A 67 1.46 17.66 4.84
CA GLY A 67 2.19 18.55 5.75
C GLY A 67 1.27 19.41 6.62
N GLN A 68 0.07 19.74 6.12
CA GLN A 68 -0.88 20.65 6.79
C GLN A 68 -1.91 19.91 7.66
N LEU A 69 -2.07 18.59 7.49
CA LEU A 69 -3.09 17.82 8.21
C LEU A 69 -2.76 17.70 9.71
N LYS A 70 -3.78 17.85 10.59
CA LYS A 70 -3.65 17.74 12.04
C LYS A 70 -4.79 16.91 12.65
N GLY A 71 -4.51 16.27 13.78
CA GLY A 71 -5.51 15.58 14.58
C GLY A 71 -6.42 14.65 13.78
N ARG A 72 -7.74 14.86 13.85
CA ARG A 72 -8.76 14.05 13.16
C ARG A 72 -8.59 13.99 11.63
N GLN A 73 -8.02 15.03 11.02
CA GLN A 73 -7.79 15.05 9.56
C GLN A 73 -6.80 13.94 9.12
N ILE A 74 -5.79 13.65 9.95
CA ILE A 74 -4.84 12.55 9.69
C ILE A 74 -5.56 11.20 9.67
N ALA A 75 -6.43 10.95 10.67
CA ALA A 75 -7.20 9.72 10.73
C ALA A 75 -8.12 9.56 9.50
N LEU A 76 -8.76 10.64 9.05
CA LEU A 76 -9.59 10.62 7.85
C LEU A 76 -8.77 10.36 6.59
N ALA A 77 -7.59 11.00 6.43
CA ALA A 77 -6.71 10.79 5.29
C ALA A 77 -6.21 9.34 5.22
N ARG A 78 -5.85 8.73 6.36
CA ARG A 78 -5.41 7.33 6.42
C ARG A 78 -6.50 6.33 6.03
N ARG A 79 -7.78 6.63 6.20
CA ARG A 79 -8.89 5.75 5.78
C ARG A 79 -8.99 5.60 4.26
N ASP A 80 -8.50 6.60 3.51
CA ASP A 80 -8.49 6.59 2.06
C ASP A 80 -7.30 5.81 1.47
N ILE A 81 -6.42 5.24 2.34
CA ILE A 81 -5.20 4.55 1.96
C ILE A 81 -5.23 3.13 2.55
N GLY A 82 -5.19 2.13 1.68
CA GLY A 82 -4.96 0.73 2.07
C GLY A 82 -3.46 0.41 2.09
N MET A 83 -3.02 -0.37 3.08
CA MET A 83 -1.62 -0.82 3.15
C MET A 83 -1.54 -2.33 3.22
N VAL A 84 -0.73 -2.91 2.34
CA VAL A 84 -0.33 -4.31 2.32
C VAL A 84 1.12 -4.38 2.78
N TYR A 85 1.36 -5.07 3.89
CA TYR A 85 2.69 -5.21 4.50
C TYR A 85 3.34 -6.52 4.09
N GLN A 86 4.67 -6.56 4.10
CA GLN A 86 5.46 -7.75 3.86
C GLN A 86 5.20 -8.83 4.94
N ASP A 87 5.16 -8.45 6.22
CA ASP A 87 4.98 -9.36 7.36
C ASP A 87 3.49 -9.55 7.73
N HIS A 88 2.57 -9.30 6.80
CA HIS A 88 1.13 -9.47 6.93
C HIS A 88 0.51 -8.64 8.07
N ASN A 89 1.14 -8.54 9.23
CA ASN A 89 0.69 -7.81 10.44
C ASN A 89 -0.77 -8.14 10.80
N LEU A 90 -1.12 -9.42 10.78
CA LEU A 90 -2.42 -9.89 11.25
C LEU A 90 -2.44 -9.94 12.78
N LEU A 91 -3.60 -9.72 13.34
CA LEU A 91 -3.83 -9.87 14.78
C LEU A 91 -4.10 -11.35 15.08
N ASP A 92 -3.19 -11.99 15.81
CA ASP A 92 -3.21 -13.44 16.06
C ASP A 92 -4.36 -13.87 16.98
N ASP A 93 -4.87 -12.95 17.81
CA ASP A 93 -6.01 -13.15 18.70
C ASP A 93 -7.37 -12.87 18.04
N ARG A 94 -7.38 -12.61 16.73
CA ARG A 94 -8.56 -12.28 15.94
C ARG A 94 -8.74 -13.24 14.78
N SER A 95 -10.00 -13.54 14.47
CA SER A 95 -10.33 -14.33 13.28
C SER A 95 -9.93 -13.60 11.99
N VAL A 96 -9.89 -14.32 10.87
CA VAL A 96 -9.73 -13.74 9.52
C VAL A 96 -10.79 -12.67 9.26
N PHE A 97 -12.05 -12.96 9.62
CA PHE A 97 -13.16 -12.01 9.51
C PHE A 97 -12.86 -10.72 10.28
N ASP A 98 -12.45 -10.83 11.56
CA ASP A 98 -12.20 -9.67 12.41
C ASP A 98 -10.98 -8.86 11.96
N ASN A 99 -9.93 -9.54 11.46
CA ASN A 99 -8.77 -8.88 10.85
C ASN A 99 -9.19 -8.02 9.66
N VAL A 100 -10.02 -8.55 8.77
CA VAL A 100 -10.51 -7.82 7.60
C VAL A 100 -11.54 -6.75 7.99
N ALA A 101 -12.35 -6.97 9.03
CA ALA A 101 -13.34 -6.00 9.51
C ALA A 101 -12.71 -4.76 10.16
N LEU A 102 -11.49 -4.87 10.67
CA LEU A 102 -10.85 -3.84 11.50
C LEU A 102 -10.88 -2.42 10.91
N PRO A 103 -10.53 -2.19 9.62
CA PRO A 103 -10.61 -0.85 9.02
C PRO A 103 -12.03 -0.26 9.02
N LEU A 104 -13.05 -1.10 8.85
CA LEU A 104 -14.46 -0.69 8.84
C LEU A 104 -14.93 -0.30 10.25
N VAL A 105 -14.51 -1.07 11.26
CA VAL A 105 -14.79 -0.78 12.69
C VAL A 105 -14.15 0.56 13.07
N ILE A 106 -12.87 0.76 12.73
CA ILE A 106 -12.16 2.03 12.98
C ILE A 106 -12.80 3.20 12.22
N ALA A 107 -13.37 2.95 11.04
CA ALA A 107 -14.11 3.96 10.29
C ALA A 107 -15.48 4.31 10.91
N GLY A 108 -15.96 3.51 11.88
CA GLY A 108 -17.26 3.71 12.51
C GLY A 108 -18.43 3.22 11.65
N MET A 109 -18.18 2.21 10.79
CA MET A 109 -19.25 1.62 9.97
C MET A 109 -20.29 0.92 10.87
N PRO A 110 -21.61 1.06 10.58
CA PRO A 110 -22.63 0.35 11.32
C PRO A 110 -22.39 -1.17 11.31
N PRO A 111 -22.48 -1.87 12.47
CA PRO A 111 -22.17 -3.31 12.55
C PRO A 111 -22.94 -4.19 11.56
N ARG A 112 -24.18 -3.82 11.22
CA ARG A 112 -25.02 -4.54 10.24
C ARG A 112 -24.46 -4.52 8.81
N ASP A 113 -23.63 -3.52 8.46
CA ASP A 113 -23.12 -3.33 7.11
C ASP A 113 -21.73 -3.96 6.92
N ILE A 114 -21.04 -4.29 8.02
CA ILE A 114 -19.68 -4.85 8.02
C ILE A 114 -19.61 -6.23 7.35
N PRO A 115 -20.49 -7.22 7.67
CA PRO A 115 -20.35 -8.58 7.16
C PRO A 115 -20.35 -8.64 5.62
N ASN A 116 -21.24 -7.92 4.97
CA ASN A 116 -21.33 -7.92 3.51
C ASN A 116 -20.02 -7.42 2.86
N ARG A 117 -19.41 -6.39 3.43
CA ARG A 117 -18.14 -5.84 2.95
C ARG A 117 -16.98 -6.81 3.18
N VAL A 118 -16.91 -7.41 4.37
CA VAL A 118 -15.86 -8.36 4.73
C VAL A 118 -15.92 -9.60 3.84
N TYR A 119 -17.12 -10.18 3.67
CA TYR A 119 -17.27 -11.36 2.80
C TYR A 119 -16.97 -11.04 1.33
N ALA A 120 -17.32 -9.86 0.83
CA ALA A 120 -16.95 -9.44 -0.51
C ALA A 120 -15.42 -9.29 -0.67
N ALA A 121 -14.73 -8.73 0.33
CA ALA A 121 -13.27 -8.60 0.30
C ALA A 121 -12.57 -9.96 0.41
N LEU A 122 -13.10 -10.88 1.22
CA LEU A 122 -12.58 -12.24 1.33
C LEU A 122 -12.84 -13.08 0.06
N ASP A 123 -13.96 -12.85 -0.60
CA ASP A 123 -14.31 -13.49 -1.88
C ASP A 123 -13.34 -13.08 -2.99
N LEU A 124 -12.99 -11.77 -3.05
CA LEU A 124 -11.99 -11.24 -3.98
C LEU A 124 -10.64 -11.96 -3.91
N VAL A 125 -10.23 -12.39 -2.71
CA VAL A 125 -8.96 -13.09 -2.48
C VAL A 125 -9.13 -14.62 -2.34
N GLY A 126 -10.33 -15.17 -2.60
CA GLY A 126 -10.61 -16.61 -2.55
C GLY A 126 -10.65 -17.22 -1.14
N LEU A 127 -10.79 -16.41 -0.09
CA LEU A 127 -10.70 -16.86 1.31
C LEU A 127 -12.01 -16.78 2.11
N LYS A 128 -13.17 -16.65 1.44
CA LYS A 128 -14.46 -16.55 2.11
C LYS A 128 -14.75 -17.75 3.04
N HIS A 129 -14.31 -18.94 2.64
CA HIS A 129 -14.47 -20.20 3.41
C HIS A 129 -13.60 -20.24 4.68
N ARG A 130 -12.55 -19.39 4.75
CA ARG A 130 -11.61 -19.29 5.89
C ARG A 130 -11.97 -18.17 6.87
N ALA A 131 -13.13 -17.51 6.73
CA ALA A 131 -13.50 -16.33 7.51
C ALA A 131 -13.43 -16.53 9.05
N LYS A 132 -13.69 -17.76 9.52
CA LYS A 132 -13.66 -18.11 10.96
C LYS A 132 -12.31 -18.63 11.46
N ALA A 133 -11.36 -18.91 10.55
CA ALA A 133 -10.02 -19.36 10.92
C ALA A 133 -9.22 -18.24 11.60
N PHE A 134 -8.19 -18.63 12.34
CA PHE A 134 -7.21 -17.71 12.92
C PHE A 134 -5.94 -17.67 12.07
N PRO A 135 -5.12 -16.58 12.14
CA PRO A 135 -3.91 -16.45 11.34
C PRO A 135 -2.97 -17.66 11.41
N GLN A 136 -2.83 -18.27 12.59
CA GLN A 136 -1.97 -19.45 12.81
C GLN A 136 -2.43 -20.72 12.06
N GLU A 137 -3.70 -20.75 11.62
CA GLU A 137 -4.27 -21.86 10.85
C GLU A 137 -4.11 -21.68 9.33
N LEU A 138 -3.48 -20.57 8.91
CA LEU A 138 -3.30 -20.19 7.51
C LEU A 138 -1.87 -20.38 7.04
N SER A 139 -1.70 -20.78 5.78
CA SER A 139 -0.41 -20.69 5.09
C SER A 139 0.03 -19.22 4.95
N GLY A 140 1.33 -18.97 4.74
CA GLY A 140 1.84 -17.61 4.52
C GLY A 140 1.17 -16.90 3.35
N GLY A 141 0.88 -17.61 2.26
CA GLY A 141 0.15 -17.07 1.11
C GLY A 141 -1.31 -16.73 1.44
N GLU A 142 -2.00 -17.52 2.27
CA GLU A 142 -3.34 -17.19 2.75
C GLU A 142 -3.31 -15.98 3.67
N GLN A 143 -2.34 -15.87 4.58
CA GLN A 143 -2.16 -14.70 5.45
C GLN A 143 -1.93 -13.41 4.63
N GLN A 144 -1.12 -13.49 3.56
CA GLN A 144 -0.90 -12.37 2.65
C GLN A 144 -2.21 -11.94 1.98
N ARG A 145 -3.00 -12.88 1.47
CA ARG A 145 -4.30 -12.58 0.88
C ARG A 145 -5.29 -11.99 1.88
N VAL A 146 -5.27 -12.42 3.15
CA VAL A 146 -6.03 -11.75 4.22
C VAL A 146 -5.57 -10.30 4.42
N GLY A 147 -4.25 -10.05 4.38
CA GLY A 147 -3.69 -8.69 4.42
C GLY A 147 -4.19 -7.80 3.27
N ILE A 148 -4.28 -8.36 2.06
CA ILE A 148 -4.85 -7.67 0.89
C ILE A 148 -6.35 -7.39 1.10
N ALA A 149 -7.13 -8.40 1.52
CA ALA A 149 -8.56 -8.23 1.81
C ALA A 149 -8.79 -7.10 2.84
N ARG A 150 -7.98 -7.07 3.90
CA ARG A 150 -8.00 -6.00 4.93
C ARG A 150 -7.68 -4.63 4.33
N ALA A 151 -6.72 -4.55 3.42
CA ALA A 151 -6.34 -3.28 2.79
C ALA A 151 -7.45 -2.73 1.88
N VAL A 152 -8.22 -3.59 1.18
CA VAL A 152 -9.22 -3.18 0.19
C VAL A 152 -10.64 -3.04 0.75
N VAL A 153 -10.94 -3.62 1.91
CA VAL A 153 -12.32 -3.73 2.46
C VAL A 153 -13.01 -2.37 2.64
N ALA A 154 -12.24 -1.33 2.96
CA ALA A 154 -12.74 0.04 3.11
C ALA A 154 -12.93 0.76 1.76
N LYS A 155 -12.58 0.13 0.64
CA LYS A 155 -12.56 0.72 -0.71
C LYS A 155 -11.68 1.98 -0.77
N PRO A 156 -10.39 1.87 -0.42
CA PRO A 156 -9.49 3.02 -0.47
C PRO A 156 -9.30 3.47 -1.91
N SER A 157 -8.96 4.75 -2.09
CA SER A 157 -8.59 5.31 -3.39
C SER A 157 -7.12 5.12 -3.74
N VAL A 158 -6.30 4.78 -2.73
CA VAL A 158 -4.87 4.50 -2.86
C VAL A 158 -4.55 3.20 -2.14
N ILE A 159 -3.79 2.32 -2.79
CA ILE A 159 -3.20 1.13 -2.17
C ILE A 159 -1.68 1.26 -2.25
N LEU A 160 -1.05 1.03 -1.11
CA LEU A 160 0.39 0.89 -0.99
C LEU A 160 0.71 -0.56 -0.63
N ALA A 161 1.72 -1.13 -1.27
CA ALA A 161 2.17 -2.47 -0.96
C ALA A 161 3.69 -2.47 -0.79
N ASP A 162 4.18 -2.96 0.35
CA ASP A 162 5.60 -3.09 0.64
C ASP A 162 5.97 -4.57 0.56
N GLU A 163 6.68 -4.97 -0.51
CA GLU A 163 7.09 -6.34 -0.84
C GLU A 163 5.93 -7.37 -0.73
N PRO A 164 4.77 -7.13 -1.38
CA PRO A 164 3.56 -7.92 -1.14
C PRO A 164 3.66 -9.38 -1.58
N THR A 165 4.70 -9.73 -2.31
CA THR A 165 4.92 -11.05 -2.91
C THR A 165 6.20 -11.72 -2.43
N GLY A 166 6.96 -11.09 -1.54
CA GLY A 166 8.32 -11.53 -1.15
C GLY A 166 8.38 -12.92 -0.51
N ASN A 167 7.28 -13.39 0.08
CA ASN A 167 7.18 -14.70 0.75
C ASN A 167 6.24 -15.67 0.02
N LEU A 168 5.89 -15.39 -1.24
CA LEU A 168 4.95 -16.18 -2.04
C LEU A 168 5.68 -16.98 -3.11
N ASP A 169 5.11 -18.14 -3.45
CA ASP A 169 5.53 -18.81 -4.69
C ASP A 169 5.16 -17.98 -5.93
N PRO A 170 5.81 -18.23 -7.08
CA PRO A 170 5.62 -17.42 -8.28
C PRO A 170 4.18 -17.39 -8.80
N GLN A 171 3.41 -18.46 -8.61
CA GLN A 171 2.02 -18.51 -9.07
C GLN A 171 1.13 -17.60 -8.21
N LEU A 172 1.24 -17.70 -6.88
CA LEU A 172 0.51 -16.83 -5.94
C LEU A 172 0.91 -15.37 -6.09
N ALA A 173 2.20 -15.10 -6.35
CA ALA A 173 2.68 -13.74 -6.62
C ALA A 173 1.95 -13.11 -7.82
N VAL A 174 1.77 -13.88 -8.90
CA VAL A 174 1.01 -13.44 -10.08
C VAL A 174 -0.47 -13.21 -9.75
N GLU A 175 -1.09 -14.09 -8.97
CA GLU A 175 -2.49 -13.93 -8.55
C GLU A 175 -2.69 -12.62 -7.76
N VAL A 176 -1.79 -12.32 -6.83
CA VAL A 176 -1.81 -11.06 -6.07
C VAL A 176 -1.67 -9.84 -6.99
N MET A 177 -0.75 -9.90 -7.94
CA MET A 177 -0.56 -8.79 -8.89
C MET A 177 -1.78 -8.59 -9.80
N ASN A 178 -2.45 -9.66 -10.23
CA ASN A 178 -3.71 -9.57 -10.98
C ASN A 178 -4.81 -8.87 -10.18
N ILE A 179 -4.92 -9.15 -8.86
CA ILE A 179 -5.86 -8.43 -7.98
C ILE A 179 -5.55 -6.92 -7.99
N PHE A 180 -4.28 -6.54 -7.92
CA PHE A 180 -3.89 -5.13 -7.98
C PHE A 180 -4.22 -4.50 -9.34
N GLU A 181 -3.97 -5.21 -10.47
CA GLU A 181 -4.39 -4.71 -11.79
C GLU A 181 -5.90 -4.48 -11.88
N ASP A 182 -6.71 -5.42 -11.39
CA ASP A 182 -8.16 -5.30 -11.43
C ASP A 182 -8.65 -4.10 -10.59
N LEU A 183 -8.02 -3.86 -9.44
CA LEU A 183 -8.31 -2.68 -8.61
C LEU A 183 -7.87 -1.38 -9.30
N SER A 184 -6.74 -1.38 -9.99
CA SER A 184 -6.27 -0.21 -10.78
C SER A 184 -7.24 0.11 -11.91
N ARG A 185 -7.75 -0.89 -12.63
CA ARG A 185 -8.75 -0.72 -13.72
C ARG A 185 -10.06 -0.09 -13.23
N VAL A 186 -10.42 -0.26 -11.97
CA VAL A 186 -11.60 0.41 -11.37
C VAL A 186 -11.27 1.74 -10.69
N GLY A 187 -10.07 2.29 -10.93
CA GLY A 187 -9.70 3.65 -10.55
C GLY A 187 -8.92 3.77 -9.22
N VAL A 188 -8.46 2.67 -8.63
CA VAL A 188 -7.60 2.73 -7.43
C VAL A 188 -6.15 2.98 -7.87
N SER A 189 -5.50 3.99 -7.30
CA SER A 189 -4.07 4.25 -7.53
C SER A 189 -3.24 3.27 -6.69
N ILE A 190 -2.25 2.59 -7.29
CA ILE A 190 -1.50 1.53 -6.62
C ILE A 190 0.01 1.77 -6.74
N LEU A 191 0.71 1.75 -5.62
CA LEU A 191 2.17 1.82 -5.57
C LEU A 191 2.72 0.58 -4.88
N VAL A 192 3.42 -0.26 -5.65
CA VAL A 192 4.01 -1.52 -5.18
C VAL A 192 5.51 -1.35 -5.04
N ALA A 193 6.02 -1.32 -3.82
CA ALA A 193 7.45 -1.42 -3.57
C ALA A 193 7.89 -2.88 -3.70
N THR A 194 8.80 -3.16 -4.62
CA THR A 194 9.35 -4.49 -4.83
C THR A 194 10.74 -4.44 -5.45
N HIS A 195 11.52 -5.49 -5.21
CA HIS A 195 12.79 -5.75 -5.89
C HIS A 195 12.71 -6.95 -6.85
N ASP A 196 11.53 -7.55 -7.03
CA ASP A 196 11.32 -8.67 -7.95
C ASP A 196 11.26 -8.19 -9.40
N LEU A 197 12.39 -8.31 -10.09
CA LEU A 197 12.53 -7.92 -11.50
C LEU A 197 11.66 -8.76 -12.44
N SER A 198 11.32 -9.98 -12.05
CA SER A 198 10.50 -10.88 -12.89
C SER A 198 9.04 -10.39 -12.94
N LEU A 199 8.50 -9.95 -11.81
CA LEU A 199 7.17 -9.34 -11.74
C LEU A 199 7.13 -7.99 -12.46
N ILE A 200 8.14 -7.14 -12.28
CA ILE A 200 8.24 -5.84 -12.97
C ILE A 200 8.25 -6.07 -14.50
N ALA A 201 9.06 -7.01 -14.99
CA ALA A 201 9.13 -7.32 -16.42
C ALA A 201 7.84 -7.91 -16.99
N ARG A 202 7.13 -8.71 -16.18
CA ARG A 202 5.87 -9.37 -16.58
C ARG A 202 4.71 -8.39 -16.67
N PHE A 203 4.52 -7.54 -15.65
CA PHE A 203 3.36 -6.65 -15.55
C PHE A 203 3.53 -5.29 -16.24
N LYS A 204 4.75 -4.89 -16.57
CA LYS A 204 5.10 -3.74 -17.45
C LYS A 204 4.40 -2.42 -17.05
N HIS A 205 4.13 -2.20 -15.76
CA HIS A 205 3.65 -0.91 -15.27
C HIS A 205 4.80 0.09 -15.16
N ARG A 206 4.45 1.35 -14.94
CA ARG A 206 5.41 2.43 -14.66
C ARG A 206 6.37 2.03 -13.56
N LEU A 207 7.65 2.32 -13.74
CA LEU A 207 8.72 1.99 -12.81
C LEU A 207 9.38 3.25 -12.28
N LEU A 208 9.30 3.43 -10.96
CA LEU A 208 10.00 4.47 -10.22
C LEU A 208 11.22 3.82 -9.56
N THR A 209 12.43 4.27 -9.89
CA THR A 209 13.67 3.70 -9.34
C THR A 209 14.31 4.67 -8.35
N LEU A 210 14.44 4.23 -7.11
CA LEU A 210 15.12 4.99 -6.05
C LEU A 210 16.55 4.51 -5.87
N GLN A 211 17.47 5.47 -5.71
CA GLN A 211 18.84 5.23 -5.31
C GLN A 211 19.29 6.32 -4.34
N ALA A 212 19.79 5.92 -3.16
CA ALA A 212 20.28 6.84 -2.12
C ALA A 212 19.33 8.01 -1.79
N GLY A 213 18.02 7.72 -1.74
CA GLY A 213 16.97 8.69 -1.43
C GLY A 213 16.55 9.60 -2.60
N GLN A 214 17.03 9.37 -3.80
CA GLN A 214 16.68 10.14 -5.01
C GLN A 214 15.96 9.28 -6.03
N LEU A 215 15.07 9.87 -6.82
CA LEU A 215 14.46 9.24 -7.99
C LEU A 215 15.45 9.34 -9.16
N VAL A 216 16.04 8.20 -9.54
CA VAL A 216 17.05 8.15 -10.62
C VAL A 216 16.47 7.76 -11.97
N ALA A 217 15.29 7.14 -11.98
CA ALA A 217 14.56 6.81 -13.20
C ALA A 217 13.05 6.76 -12.94
N ASP A 218 12.28 7.19 -13.95
CA ASP A 218 10.84 7.15 -14.01
C ASP A 218 10.41 6.80 -15.44
N SER A 219 9.94 5.57 -15.66
CA SER A 219 9.59 5.09 -17.00
C SER A 219 8.29 5.68 -17.56
N GLY A 220 7.51 6.40 -16.75
CA GLY A 220 6.26 7.05 -17.14
C GLY A 220 6.36 8.57 -17.21
N ALA A 221 7.52 9.17 -16.88
CA ALA A 221 7.74 10.59 -17.10
C ALA A 221 7.77 10.87 -18.60
N VAL A 222 6.75 11.54 -19.11
CA VAL A 222 6.81 12.15 -20.45
C VAL A 222 7.85 13.27 -20.35
N ALA A 223 8.92 13.17 -21.15
CA ALA A 223 9.96 14.17 -21.26
C ALA A 223 9.38 15.50 -21.77
#